data_d3a790b58344324e1e7216a595b3cf4a
#
_entry.id   d3a790b58344324e1e7216a595b3cf4a
#
_cell.length_a   1.000
_cell.length_b   1.000
_cell.length_c   1.000
_cell.angle_alpha   90.00
_cell.angle_beta   90.00
_cell.angle_gamma   90.00
#
_symmetry.space_group_name_H-M   'P 1'
#
loop_
_entity.id
_entity.type
_entity.pdbx_description
1 polymer ?
#
loop_
_entity_poly.entity_id
_entity_poly.type
_entity_poly.pdbx_seq_one_letter_code
_entity_poly.pdbx_strand_id
1 'polypeptide(L)'
;MKKKTYVWLASLLLMLVATLTSCEKFALEDSGTNSHDANANVIIHVSVAKNNSTGTRSGEEDFGDEETGDEDELDEGDEEVEGKPLEDYCSRLSIAIFDGEEKVKTLNLKAEDGYKDIGINLEAGKYRMVAIGHNGSGNCTISSPEKVKFYKNKMTDTFFYYGTFNVIDGEDTDDYILLNRAVAQFKVHITDATIPAEAHSIKFYYTGGSSTLDAVTGYGCVQSRQTETFKLQEGERDYSVYTFPREENKGLKMTINILDADAQSIKEYSPKILIRYELSP
;
A
#
# COMPACT_ATOMS: atom_id res chain seq x y z
N MET A 1 31.36 -16.11 53.91
CA MET A 1 31.20 -14.99 53.00
C MET A 1 30.76 -15.35 51.55
N LYS A 2 30.13 -16.51 51.29
CA LYS A 2 29.74 -16.95 49.93
C LYS A 2 28.24 -16.86 49.59
N LYS A 3 27.37 -16.50 50.53
CA LYS A 3 25.90 -16.43 50.32
C LYS A 3 25.39 -15.08 49.84
N LYS A 4 26.14 -13.98 49.93
CA LYS A 4 25.70 -12.65 49.51
C LYS A 4 25.89 -12.38 48.02
N THR A 5 26.80 -13.09 47.35
CA THR A 5 27.09 -12.93 45.90
C THR A 5 26.02 -13.58 45.03
N TYR A 6 25.37 -14.65 45.48
CA TYR A 6 24.32 -15.32 44.70
C TYR A 6 23.01 -14.55 44.67
N VAL A 7 22.69 -13.79 45.72
CA VAL A 7 21.47 -12.97 45.77
C VAL A 7 21.58 -11.81 44.79
N TRP A 8 22.77 -11.22 44.63
CA TRP A 8 23.01 -10.14 43.64
C TRP A 8 22.97 -10.62 42.19
N LEU A 9 23.52 -11.79 41.90
CA LEU A 9 23.48 -12.41 40.60
C LEU A 9 22.05 -12.81 40.19
N ALA A 10 21.24 -13.32 41.12
CA ALA A 10 19.84 -13.66 40.88
C ALA A 10 18.99 -12.40 40.63
N SER A 11 19.26 -11.29 41.33
CA SER A 11 18.57 -10.03 41.14
C SER A 11 18.93 -9.37 39.78
N LEU A 12 20.20 -9.48 39.36
CA LEU A 12 20.65 -8.98 38.06
C LEU A 12 20.10 -9.82 36.90
N LEU A 13 19.97 -11.14 37.07
CA LEU A 13 19.38 -12.04 36.08
C LEU A 13 17.87 -11.81 35.96
N LEU A 14 17.19 -11.49 37.07
CA LEU A 14 15.75 -11.17 37.03
C LEU A 14 15.45 -9.84 36.36
N MET A 15 16.33 -8.83 36.47
CA MET A 15 16.21 -7.57 35.76
C MET A 15 16.52 -7.71 34.24
N LEU A 16 17.41 -8.63 33.86
CA LEU A 16 17.75 -8.86 32.44
C LEU A 16 16.64 -9.58 31.66
N VAL A 17 15.80 -10.36 32.34
CA VAL A 17 14.64 -11.04 31.71
C VAL A 17 13.47 -10.11 31.49
N ALA A 18 13.37 -9.01 32.26
CA ALA A 18 12.26 -8.04 32.10
C ALA A 18 12.39 -7.10 30.90
N THR A 19 13.53 -7.06 30.19
CA THR A 19 13.76 -6.18 29.06
C THR A 19 13.62 -6.85 27.69
N LEU A 20 13.28 -8.14 27.63
CA LEU A 20 13.14 -8.88 26.37
C LEU A 20 11.67 -9.17 25.95
N THR A 21 10.70 -8.63 26.66
CA THR A 21 9.27 -8.79 26.27
C THR A 21 8.69 -7.52 25.65
N SER A 22 9.45 -6.85 24.78
CA SER A 22 8.85 -6.00 23.75
C SER A 22 8.74 -6.79 22.44
N CYS A 23 8.10 -7.95 22.49
CA CYS A 23 7.36 -8.44 21.35
C CYS A 23 6.14 -7.52 21.25
N GLU A 24 6.15 -6.58 20.29
CA GLU A 24 4.91 -6.09 19.73
C GLU A 24 4.13 -7.35 19.31
N LYS A 25 3.20 -7.77 20.13
CA LYS A 25 2.14 -8.66 19.70
C LYS A 25 1.46 -7.92 18.57
N PHE A 26 1.65 -8.39 17.36
CA PHE A 26 0.69 -8.15 16.31
C PHE A 26 -0.65 -8.60 16.91
N ALA A 27 -1.46 -7.65 17.27
CA ALA A 27 -2.84 -7.92 17.60
C ALA A 27 -3.49 -8.45 16.33
N LEU A 28 -3.60 -9.76 16.25
CA LEU A 28 -4.55 -10.45 15.39
C LEU A 28 -5.93 -10.20 15.99
N GLU A 29 -6.38 -8.97 15.98
CA GLU A 29 -7.80 -8.69 16.09
C GLU A 29 -8.36 -8.81 14.67
N ASP A 30 -8.63 -10.05 14.30
CA ASP A 30 -9.59 -10.40 13.26
C ASP A 30 -10.99 -10.19 13.87
N SER A 31 -11.33 -8.95 14.16
CA SER A 31 -12.72 -8.58 14.36
C SER A 31 -13.34 -8.47 12.97
N GLY A 32 -13.89 -9.58 12.49
CA GLY A 32 -14.87 -9.57 11.42
C GLY A 32 -16.03 -8.68 11.86
N THR A 33 -15.89 -7.39 11.66
CA THR A 33 -16.95 -6.42 11.91
C THR A 33 -17.77 -6.32 10.64
N ASN A 34 -19.07 -6.57 10.78
CA ASN A 34 -20.06 -6.19 9.80
C ASN A 34 -19.79 -4.74 9.35
N SER A 35 -19.88 -4.50 8.06
CA SER A 35 -19.66 -3.20 7.43
C SER A 35 -20.65 -2.10 7.90
N HIS A 36 -21.59 -2.45 8.77
CA HIS A 36 -22.59 -1.53 9.31
C HIS A 36 -22.73 -1.66 10.82
N ASP A 37 -22.39 -0.58 11.53
CA ASP A 37 -22.80 -0.38 12.91
C ASP A 37 -24.32 -0.12 12.93
N ALA A 38 -25.08 -0.83 13.77
CA ALA A 38 -26.55 -0.69 13.84
C ALA A 38 -27.01 0.73 14.27
N ASN A 39 -26.12 1.52 14.84
CA ASN A 39 -26.31 2.90 15.26
C ASN A 39 -25.31 3.84 14.55
N ALA A 40 -25.00 3.56 13.28
CA ALA A 40 -24.10 4.40 12.52
C ALA A 40 -24.67 5.82 12.40
N ASN A 41 -23.86 6.82 12.71
CA ASN A 41 -24.12 8.23 12.47
C ASN A 41 -23.15 8.82 11.42
N VAL A 42 -22.23 8.00 10.90
CA VAL A 42 -21.33 8.36 9.79
C VAL A 42 -21.38 7.25 8.76
N ILE A 43 -21.64 7.62 7.52
CA ILE A 43 -21.57 6.73 6.34
C ILE A 43 -20.39 7.17 5.50
N ILE A 44 -19.45 6.26 5.24
CA ILE A 44 -18.29 6.50 4.38
C ILE A 44 -18.55 5.82 3.03
N HIS A 45 -18.58 6.62 1.96
CA HIS A 45 -18.71 6.17 0.59
C HIS A 45 -17.33 6.11 -0.06
N VAL A 46 -16.88 4.91 -0.47
CA VAL A 46 -15.51 4.69 -0.93
C VAL A 46 -15.50 4.37 -2.42
N SER A 47 -14.65 5.09 -3.17
CA SER A 47 -14.42 4.84 -4.59
C SER A 47 -12.97 5.15 -4.99
N VAL A 48 -12.58 4.77 -6.21
CA VAL A 48 -11.25 5.01 -6.78
C VAL A 48 -11.33 6.12 -7.82
N ALA A 49 -10.43 7.09 -7.76
CA ALA A 49 -10.38 8.20 -8.70
C ALA A 49 -10.21 7.72 -10.15
N LYS A 50 -10.98 8.31 -11.10
CA LYS A 50 -10.97 7.93 -12.52
C LYS A 50 -9.60 8.08 -13.18
N ASN A 51 -8.78 9.04 -12.74
CA ASN A 51 -7.47 9.38 -13.33
C ASN A 51 -6.32 8.49 -12.88
N ASN A 52 -6.60 7.38 -12.21
CA ASN A 52 -5.59 6.37 -11.86
C ASN A 52 -5.14 5.52 -13.07
N SER A 53 -5.24 6.07 -14.29
CA SER A 53 -4.72 5.44 -15.50
C SER A 53 -3.20 5.25 -15.36
N THR A 54 -2.75 4.03 -15.53
CA THR A 54 -1.34 3.70 -15.72
C THR A 54 -0.82 4.48 -16.92
N GLY A 55 -0.08 5.55 -16.66
CA GLY A 55 0.76 6.15 -17.69
C GLY A 55 1.77 5.10 -18.14
N THR A 56 1.44 4.34 -19.15
CA THR A 56 2.36 3.40 -19.79
C THR A 56 3.36 4.24 -20.57
N ARG A 57 4.50 4.51 -19.95
CA ARG A 57 5.67 4.94 -20.71
C ARG A 57 6.43 3.68 -21.11
N SER A 58 6.14 3.18 -22.31
CA SER A 58 7.05 2.30 -23.02
C SER A 58 8.33 3.10 -23.30
N GLY A 59 9.46 2.67 -22.73
CA GLY A 59 10.77 3.23 -23.08
C GLY A 59 11.23 2.65 -24.42
N GLU A 60 10.65 3.08 -25.51
CA GLU A 60 11.26 3.03 -26.83
C GLU A 60 11.72 4.45 -27.15
N GLU A 61 13.03 4.62 -27.28
CA GLU A 61 13.62 5.84 -27.84
C GLU A 61 13.29 5.86 -29.34
N ASP A 62 12.21 6.56 -29.71
CA ASP A 62 12.00 7.01 -31.07
C ASP A 62 12.09 8.53 -31.11
N PHE A 63 13.11 9.04 -31.79
CA PHE A 63 13.28 10.46 -32.10
C PHE A 63 12.51 10.74 -33.40
N GLY A 64 11.31 11.26 -33.27
CA GLY A 64 10.53 11.73 -34.42
C GLY A 64 9.60 12.84 -33.98
N ASP A 65 9.92 14.08 -34.43
CA ASP A 65 9.05 15.26 -34.37
C ASP A 65 7.71 14.98 -35.03
N GLU A 66 6.58 15.34 -34.37
CA GLU A 66 5.51 16.13 -34.98
C GLU A 66 4.47 16.51 -33.91
N GLU A 67 4.29 17.84 -33.78
CA GLU A 67 3.19 18.48 -33.05
C GLU A 67 1.86 18.20 -33.78
N THR A 68 0.89 17.62 -33.06
CA THR A 68 -0.51 17.89 -33.37
C THR A 68 -1.22 18.12 -32.04
N GLY A 69 -1.53 19.41 -31.83
CA GLY A 69 -2.41 19.83 -30.74
C GLY A 69 -3.83 19.41 -31.05
N ASP A 70 -4.44 18.67 -30.17
CA ASP A 70 -5.88 18.62 -29.99
C ASP A 70 -6.20 19.35 -28.69
N GLU A 71 -6.78 20.55 -28.85
CA GLU A 71 -7.40 21.33 -27.79
C GLU A 71 -8.72 20.62 -27.42
N ASP A 72 -8.68 19.76 -26.41
CA ASP A 72 -9.91 19.26 -25.80
C ASP A 72 -10.53 20.38 -24.96
N GLU A 73 -11.68 20.89 -25.46
CA GLU A 73 -12.55 21.83 -24.78
C GLU A 73 -12.89 21.28 -23.37
N LEU A 74 -12.52 22.06 -22.36
CA LEU A 74 -12.95 21.83 -20.97
C LEU A 74 -14.45 22.13 -20.90
N ASP A 75 -15.26 21.09 -20.91
CA ASP A 75 -16.67 21.16 -20.56
C ASP A 75 -16.77 21.41 -19.04
N GLU A 76 -17.07 22.65 -18.65
CA GLU A 76 -17.39 23.04 -17.28
C GLU A 76 -18.83 22.59 -16.94
N GLY A 77 -19.05 21.29 -16.86
CA GLY A 77 -20.23 20.70 -16.24
C GLY A 77 -19.87 20.21 -14.83
N ASP A 78 -20.68 20.56 -13.84
CA ASP A 78 -20.71 19.95 -12.51
C ASP A 78 -21.03 18.44 -12.64
N GLU A 79 -20.09 17.65 -13.17
CA GLU A 79 -20.18 16.19 -13.13
C GLU A 79 -19.79 15.75 -11.72
N GLU A 80 -20.75 15.19 -10.99
CA GLU A 80 -20.51 14.37 -9.83
C GLU A 80 -19.32 13.45 -10.14
N VAL A 81 -18.24 13.55 -9.36
CA VAL A 81 -17.02 12.76 -9.58
C VAL A 81 -17.33 11.32 -9.18
N GLU A 82 -18.08 10.62 -10.01
CA GLU A 82 -18.32 9.19 -9.84
C GLU A 82 -17.00 8.44 -10.00
N GLY A 83 -16.43 8.05 -8.86
CA GLY A 83 -15.31 7.12 -8.80
C GLY A 83 -15.72 5.73 -9.30
N LYS A 84 -14.75 4.87 -9.56
CA LYS A 84 -14.98 3.46 -9.86
C LYS A 84 -15.09 2.66 -8.56
N PRO A 85 -15.89 1.55 -8.53
CA PRO A 85 -15.95 0.68 -7.35
C PRO A 85 -14.57 0.18 -6.94
N LEU A 86 -14.23 0.29 -5.65
CA LEU A 86 -12.93 -0.15 -5.13
C LEU A 86 -12.76 -1.67 -5.22
N GLU A 87 -13.83 -2.43 -5.16
CA GLU A 87 -13.87 -3.89 -5.25
C GLU A 87 -13.25 -4.42 -6.55
N ASP A 88 -13.32 -3.64 -7.63
CA ASP A 88 -12.73 -3.99 -8.92
C ASP A 88 -11.19 -3.93 -8.91
N TYR A 89 -10.61 -3.22 -7.93
CA TYR A 89 -9.18 -2.93 -7.85
C TYR A 89 -8.50 -3.60 -6.65
N CYS A 90 -9.21 -3.74 -5.53
CA CYS A 90 -8.65 -4.14 -4.26
C CYS A 90 -9.45 -5.25 -3.59
N SER A 91 -8.74 -6.27 -3.09
CA SER A 91 -9.33 -7.34 -2.29
C SER A 91 -9.48 -7.00 -0.81
N ARG A 92 -8.85 -5.89 -0.35
CA ARG A 92 -8.86 -5.45 1.05
C ARG A 92 -8.93 -3.94 1.15
N LEU A 93 -9.68 -3.47 2.15
CA LEU A 93 -9.73 -2.08 2.57
C LEU A 93 -9.48 -1.99 4.07
N SER A 94 -8.54 -1.15 4.48
CA SER A 94 -8.29 -0.83 5.88
C SER A 94 -8.53 0.66 6.10
N ILE A 95 -9.36 1.01 7.10
CA ILE A 95 -9.65 2.39 7.47
C ILE A 95 -9.22 2.59 8.92
N ALA A 96 -8.54 3.69 9.22
CA ALA A 96 -8.24 4.14 10.57
C ALA A 96 -8.69 5.57 10.76
N ILE A 97 -9.36 5.84 11.88
CA ILE A 97 -9.88 7.15 12.26
C ILE A 97 -9.18 7.59 13.53
N PHE A 98 -8.78 8.86 13.55
CA PHE A 98 -8.01 9.47 14.63
C PHE A 98 -8.69 10.73 15.16
N ASP A 99 -8.75 10.84 16.49
CA ASP A 99 -9.03 12.08 17.21
C ASP A 99 -7.69 12.67 17.69
N GLY A 100 -7.25 13.76 17.11
CA GLY A 100 -5.88 14.24 17.31
C GLY A 100 -4.85 13.15 16.95
N GLU A 101 -4.05 12.71 17.90
CA GLU A 101 -3.05 11.64 17.74
C GLU A 101 -3.59 10.25 18.13
N GLU A 102 -4.75 10.19 18.77
CA GLU A 102 -5.36 8.94 19.25
C GLU A 102 -6.13 8.25 18.11
N LYS A 103 -5.84 6.97 17.90
CA LYS A 103 -6.61 6.15 16.97
C LYS A 103 -7.85 5.61 17.64
N VAL A 104 -9.03 6.14 17.28
CA VAL A 104 -10.32 5.82 17.91
C VAL A 104 -11.07 4.70 17.20
N LYS A 105 -10.86 4.47 15.90
CA LYS A 105 -11.53 3.38 15.16
C LYS A 105 -10.57 2.74 14.15
N THR A 106 -10.72 1.43 13.95
CA THR A 106 -10.04 0.69 12.87
C THR A 106 -11.05 -0.27 12.25
N LEU A 107 -11.11 -0.29 10.92
CA LEU A 107 -11.93 -1.20 10.13
C LEU A 107 -11.03 -1.95 9.14
N ASN A 108 -11.27 -3.24 8.98
CA ASN A 108 -10.59 -4.07 7.99
C ASN A 108 -11.64 -4.87 7.25
N LEU A 109 -11.86 -4.54 6.00
CA LEU A 109 -12.90 -5.12 5.13
C LEU A 109 -12.25 -5.91 3.99
N LYS A 110 -12.98 -6.87 3.46
CA LYS A 110 -12.63 -7.60 2.25
C LYS A 110 -13.63 -7.28 1.15
N ALA A 111 -13.26 -7.49 -0.11
CA ALA A 111 -14.12 -7.23 -1.26
C ALA A 111 -15.47 -7.97 -1.17
N GLU A 112 -15.47 -9.17 -0.57
CA GLU A 112 -16.70 -9.96 -0.33
C GLU A 112 -17.68 -9.28 0.65
N ASP A 113 -17.19 -8.39 1.52
CA ASP A 113 -18.02 -7.62 2.48
C ASP A 113 -18.63 -6.36 1.82
N GLY A 114 -18.12 -5.95 0.66
CA GLY A 114 -18.44 -4.68 -0.01
C GLY A 114 -17.75 -3.47 0.64
N TYR A 115 -17.53 -2.42 -0.16
CA TYR A 115 -16.86 -1.20 0.30
C TYR A 115 -17.70 0.07 0.11
N LYS A 116 -18.90 -0.07 -0.46
CA LYS A 116 -19.66 1.08 -0.94
C LYS A 116 -20.13 2.01 0.18
N ASP A 117 -20.83 1.45 1.17
CA ASP A 117 -21.47 2.23 2.23
C ASP A 117 -21.03 1.66 3.58
N ILE A 118 -20.04 2.29 4.21
CA ILE A 118 -19.44 1.80 5.45
C ILE A 118 -19.98 2.64 6.62
N GLY A 119 -20.91 2.07 7.39
CA GLY A 119 -21.51 2.71 8.55
C GLY A 119 -20.66 2.57 9.80
N ILE A 120 -20.36 3.68 10.47
CA ILE A 120 -19.66 3.72 11.75
C ILE A 120 -20.37 4.65 12.74
N ASN A 121 -20.10 4.46 14.03
CA ASN A 121 -20.59 5.35 15.08
C ASN A 121 -19.40 6.08 15.72
N LEU A 122 -19.47 7.42 15.75
CA LEU A 122 -18.48 8.31 16.37
C LEU A 122 -19.18 9.38 17.22
N GLU A 123 -18.52 9.86 18.25
CA GLU A 123 -18.97 11.03 19.02
C GLU A 123 -18.79 12.31 18.18
N ALA A 124 -19.48 13.40 18.56
CA ALA A 124 -19.29 14.68 17.90
C ALA A 124 -17.84 15.17 18.06
N GLY A 125 -17.21 15.56 16.96
CA GLY A 125 -15.80 15.92 16.97
C GLY A 125 -15.21 16.15 15.58
N LYS A 126 -13.93 16.49 15.53
CA LYS A 126 -13.16 16.61 14.31
C LYS A 126 -12.15 15.48 14.21
N TYR A 127 -12.23 14.71 13.13
CA TYR A 127 -11.44 13.51 12.92
C TYR A 127 -10.53 13.60 11.71
N ARG A 128 -9.44 12.82 11.75
CA ARG A 128 -8.60 12.50 10.60
C ARG A 128 -8.87 11.06 10.18
N MET A 129 -8.94 10.81 8.88
CA MET A 129 -9.16 9.47 8.33
C MET A 129 -8.03 9.09 7.38
N VAL A 130 -7.58 7.85 7.49
CA VAL A 130 -6.73 7.16 6.51
C VAL A 130 -7.48 5.95 5.99
N ALA A 131 -7.66 5.84 4.67
CA ALA A 131 -8.21 4.65 4.02
C ALA A 131 -7.18 4.08 3.04
N ILE A 132 -6.98 2.75 3.07
CA ILE A 132 -5.99 2.04 2.27
C ILE A 132 -6.63 0.84 1.58
N GLY A 133 -6.77 0.90 0.25
CA GLY A 133 -7.18 -0.22 -0.59
C GLY A 133 -5.96 -0.97 -1.14
N HIS A 134 -5.91 -2.32 -1.07
CA HIS A 134 -4.78 -3.09 -1.57
C HIS A 134 -5.10 -4.57 -1.81
N ASN A 135 -4.19 -5.29 -2.49
CA ASN A 135 -4.32 -6.72 -2.82
C ASN A 135 -3.40 -7.64 -2.00
N GLY A 136 -2.91 -7.18 -0.85
CA GLY A 136 -2.04 -7.97 0.01
C GLY A 136 -2.76 -9.15 0.67
N SER A 137 -2.02 -10.18 1.07
CA SER A 137 -2.57 -11.40 1.71
C SER A 137 -3.03 -11.19 3.16
N GLY A 138 -2.71 -10.05 3.78
CA GLY A 138 -3.12 -9.66 5.13
C GLY A 138 -3.39 -8.17 5.20
N ASN A 139 -4.10 -7.70 6.23
CA ASN A 139 -4.43 -6.30 6.43
C ASN A 139 -3.16 -5.45 6.61
N CYS A 140 -3.20 -4.20 6.19
CA CYS A 140 -2.15 -3.24 6.54
C CYS A 140 -2.31 -2.77 8.00
N THR A 141 -1.22 -2.25 8.56
CA THR A 141 -1.20 -1.66 9.90
C THR A 141 -1.04 -0.16 9.77
N ILE A 142 -2.09 0.59 10.14
CA ILE A 142 -2.08 2.05 10.17
C ILE A 142 -1.79 2.46 11.61
N SER A 143 -0.51 2.76 11.93
CA SER A 143 -0.09 3.14 13.28
C SER A 143 -0.39 4.61 13.56
N SER A 144 -0.17 5.47 12.56
CA SER A 144 -0.55 6.87 12.50
C SER A 144 -0.77 7.22 11.02
N PRO A 145 -1.32 8.40 10.67
CA PRO A 145 -1.44 8.83 9.28
C PRO A 145 -0.11 8.83 8.52
N GLU A 146 0.99 9.15 9.21
CA GLU A 146 2.35 9.21 8.64
C GLU A 146 3.02 7.83 8.55
N LYS A 147 2.36 6.75 9.05
CA LYS A 147 3.00 5.43 9.12
C LYS A 147 2.05 4.28 8.88
N VAL A 148 1.97 3.85 7.63
CA VAL A 148 1.20 2.69 7.18
C VAL A 148 2.17 1.59 6.73
N LYS A 149 2.08 0.42 7.35
CA LYS A 149 2.90 -0.77 7.03
C LYS A 149 2.05 -1.87 6.43
N PHE A 150 2.62 -2.63 5.52
CA PHE A 150 1.94 -3.73 4.83
C PHE A 150 2.39 -5.08 5.35
N TYR A 151 1.48 -6.05 5.33
CA TYR A 151 1.75 -7.39 5.83
C TYR A 151 2.98 -8.00 5.14
N LYS A 152 3.93 -8.49 5.94
CA LYS A 152 5.22 -9.03 5.51
C LYS A 152 6.04 -8.08 4.61
N ASN A 153 5.79 -6.77 4.66
CA ASN A 153 6.39 -5.76 3.77
C ASN A 153 6.19 -6.06 2.27
N LYS A 154 5.11 -6.74 1.91
CA LYS A 154 4.77 -7.05 0.52
C LYS A 154 3.90 -5.97 -0.08
N MET A 155 4.39 -5.36 -1.18
CA MET A 155 3.68 -4.32 -1.90
C MET A 155 2.85 -4.93 -3.03
N THR A 156 1.63 -4.45 -3.16
CA THR A 156 0.73 -4.75 -4.27
C THR A 156 0.22 -3.43 -4.84
N ASP A 157 -0.60 -3.48 -5.85
CA ASP A 157 -1.32 -2.29 -6.27
C ASP A 157 -2.09 -1.75 -5.07
N THR A 158 -1.84 -0.48 -4.74
CA THR A 158 -2.28 0.12 -3.48
C THR A 158 -2.81 1.52 -3.74
N PHE A 159 -3.96 1.80 -3.15
CA PHE A 159 -4.66 3.08 -3.23
C PHE A 159 -4.84 3.64 -1.83
N PHE A 160 -4.83 4.96 -1.69
CA PHE A 160 -4.96 5.62 -0.40
C PHE A 160 -5.82 6.87 -0.46
N TYR A 161 -6.36 7.21 0.71
CA TYR A 161 -6.98 8.49 1.00
C TYR A 161 -6.50 8.96 2.37
N TYR A 162 -6.28 10.26 2.51
CA TYR A 162 -6.11 10.95 3.77
C TYR A 162 -6.92 12.23 3.76
N GLY A 163 -7.71 12.46 4.81
CA GLY A 163 -8.53 13.65 4.94
C GLY A 163 -9.02 13.91 6.35
N THR A 164 -9.77 14.98 6.52
CA THR A 164 -10.42 15.34 7.79
C THR A 164 -11.91 15.53 7.57
N PHE A 165 -12.71 15.11 8.54
CA PHE A 165 -14.16 15.31 8.54
C PHE A 165 -14.64 15.69 9.93
N ASN A 166 -15.88 16.22 10.03
CA ASN A 166 -16.50 16.63 11.28
C ASN A 166 -17.77 15.80 11.51
N VAL A 167 -17.98 15.39 12.74
CA VAL A 167 -19.23 14.78 13.21
C VAL A 167 -19.93 15.78 14.11
N ILE A 168 -21.19 16.08 13.81
CA ILE A 168 -22.01 17.05 14.54
C ILE A 168 -23.03 16.28 15.38
N ASP A 169 -23.20 16.67 16.63
CA ASP A 169 -24.15 16.00 17.54
C ASP A 169 -25.57 16.06 17.00
N GLY A 170 -26.21 14.90 16.92
CA GLY A 170 -27.59 14.76 16.43
C GLY A 170 -27.78 14.87 14.92
N GLU A 171 -26.69 14.92 14.14
CA GLU A 171 -26.72 14.92 12.67
C GLU A 171 -26.04 13.67 12.12
N ASP A 172 -26.59 13.10 11.04
CA ASP A 172 -25.93 12.06 10.26
C ASP A 172 -24.91 12.71 9.31
N THR A 173 -23.76 12.05 9.13
CA THR A 173 -22.65 12.52 8.28
C THR A 173 -22.45 11.54 7.13
N ASP A 174 -22.52 12.04 5.89
CA ASP A 174 -22.12 11.30 4.69
C ASP A 174 -20.74 11.84 4.23
N ASP A 175 -19.74 10.97 4.15
CA ASP A 175 -18.37 11.33 3.72
C ASP A 175 -17.98 10.52 2.48
N TYR A 176 -17.71 11.23 1.37
CA TYR A 176 -17.36 10.65 0.07
C TYR A 176 -15.85 10.73 -0.13
N ILE A 177 -15.19 9.58 -0.15
CA ILE A 177 -13.75 9.51 -0.30
C ILE A 177 -13.33 8.87 -1.61
N LEU A 178 -12.35 9.50 -2.27
CA LEU A 178 -11.71 9.02 -3.48
C LEU A 178 -10.29 8.57 -3.20
N LEU A 179 -10.00 7.28 -3.41
CA LEU A 179 -8.67 6.74 -3.22
C LEU A 179 -7.82 6.95 -4.48
N ASN A 180 -6.62 7.50 -4.28
CA ASN A 180 -5.61 7.67 -5.31
C ASN A 180 -4.56 6.56 -5.26
N ARG A 181 -3.99 6.16 -6.40
CA ARG A 181 -2.92 5.17 -6.42
C ARG A 181 -1.66 5.69 -5.74
N ALA A 182 -1.15 4.94 -4.75
CA ALA A 182 0.01 5.30 -3.95
C ALA A 182 1.34 4.72 -4.45
N VAL A 183 1.30 3.72 -5.32
CA VAL A 183 2.48 2.94 -5.71
C VAL A 183 2.92 3.20 -7.14
N ALA A 184 4.24 3.16 -7.34
CA ALA A 184 4.83 2.98 -8.67
C ALA A 184 4.88 1.48 -8.98
N GLN A 185 4.50 1.11 -10.21
CA GLN A 185 4.58 -0.23 -10.76
C GLN A 185 5.79 -0.35 -11.68
N PHE A 186 6.57 -1.41 -11.52
CA PHE A 186 7.52 -1.86 -12.51
C PHE A 186 7.03 -3.19 -13.09
N LYS A 187 6.80 -3.21 -14.40
CA LYS A 187 6.29 -4.37 -15.14
C LYS A 187 7.34 -4.87 -16.11
N VAL A 188 7.64 -6.17 -16.06
CA VAL A 188 8.43 -6.87 -17.06
C VAL A 188 7.48 -7.64 -17.95
N HIS A 189 7.64 -7.45 -19.28
CA HIS A 189 6.98 -8.26 -20.28
C HIS A 189 8.04 -9.14 -20.97
N ILE A 190 7.85 -10.47 -20.95
CA ILE A 190 8.74 -11.42 -21.60
C ILE A 190 8.34 -11.54 -23.08
N THR A 191 9.18 -11.03 -23.98
CA THR A 191 8.92 -11.02 -25.43
C THR A 191 9.43 -12.28 -26.15
N ASP A 192 10.26 -13.09 -25.50
CA ASP A 192 10.79 -14.32 -26.08
C ASP A 192 9.66 -15.30 -26.46
N ALA A 193 9.71 -15.86 -27.64
CA ALA A 193 8.70 -16.80 -28.13
C ALA A 193 8.58 -18.05 -27.22
N THR A 194 9.72 -18.51 -26.68
CA THR A 194 9.79 -19.64 -25.76
C THR A 194 10.58 -19.28 -24.53
N ILE A 195 10.11 -19.69 -23.37
CA ILE A 195 10.87 -19.62 -22.12
C ILE A 195 11.78 -20.87 -22.08
N PRO A 196 13.12 -20.70 -21.81
CA PRO A 196 14.01 -21.83 -21.68
C PRO A 196 13.51 -22.86 -20.68
N ALA A 197 13.65 -24.16 -20.99
CA ALA A 197 13.12 -25.23 -20.15
C ALA A 197 13.73 -25.28 -18.74
N GLU A 198 14.96 -24.78 -18.59
CA GLU A 198 15.66 -24.64 -17.32
C GLU A 198 15.18 -23.45 -16.48
N ALA A 199 14.47 -22.48 -17.07
CA ALA A 199 14.00 -21.30 -16.36
C ALA A 199 12.76 -21.65 -15.51
N HIS A 200 12.86 -21.45 -14.19
CA HIS A 200 11.83 -21.83 -13.22
C HIS A 200 11.13 -20.62 -12.59
N SER A 201 11.88 -19.55 -12.30
CA SER A 201 11.31 -18.37 -11.66
C SER A 201 12.04 -17.09 -12.08
N ILE A 202 11.35 -15.96 -11.92
CA ILE A 202 11.87 -14.60 -12.07
C ILE A 202 11.95 -13.93 -10.70
N LYS A 203 13.12 -13.43 -10.32
CA LYS A 203 13.38 -12.77 -9.05
C LYS A 203 13.74 -11.31 -9.28
N PHE A 204 13.02 -10.42 -8.61
CA PHE A 204 13.31 -9.00 -8.53
C PHE A 204 13.96 -8.69 -7.19
N TYR A 205 15.09 -8.00 -7.23
CA TYR A 205 15.69 -7.37 -6.07
C TYR A 205 15.81 -5.88 -6.34
N TYR A 206 15.23 -5.04 -5.47
CA TYR A 206 15.24 -3.60 -5.68
C TYR A 206 15.38 -2.80 -4.40
N THR A 207 15.97 -1.61 -4.52
CA THR A 207 16.25 -0.66 -3.45
C THR A 207 15.95 0.77 -3.93
N GLY A 208 15.79 1.71 -3.03
CA GLY A 208 15.53 3.12 -3.35
C GLY A 208 14.05 3.50 -3.19
N GLY A 209 13.13 2.52 -3.14
CA GLY A 209 11.73 2.73 -2.81
C GLY A 209 11.44 2.56 -1.31
N SER A 210 10.16 2.48 -0.98
CA SER A 210 9.67 2.29 0.38
C SER A 210 8.60 1.19 0.45
N SER A 211 8.56 0.48 1.57
CA SER A 211 7.47 -0.44 1.95
C SER A 211 6.55 0.13 3.03
N THR A 212 6.74 1.38 3.41
CA THR A 212 5.94 2.09 4.41
C THR A 212 5.45 3.39 3.81
N LEU A 213 4.15 3.62 3.84
CA LEU A 213 3.50 4.82 3.32
C LEU A 213 3.32 5.84 4.45
N ASP A 214 3.61 7.10 4.15
CA ASP A 214 3.09 8.27 4.83
C ASP A 214 1.85 8.74 4.05
N ALA A 215 0.66 8.50 4.59
CA ALA A 215 -0.58 8.84 3.91
C ALA A 215 -0.85 10.36 3.89
N VAL A 216 -0.20 11.14 4.76
CA VAL A 216 -0.33 12.61 4.77
C VAL A 216 0.33 13.21 3.54
N THR A 217 1.49 12.69 3.16
CA THR A 217 2.26 13.18 2.01
C THR A 217 2.03 12.36 0.73
N GLY A 218 1.48 11.15 0.85
CA GLY A 218 1.34 10.21 -0.27
C GLY A 218 2.64 9.50 -0.66
N TYR A 219 3.76 9.78 0.03
CA TYR A 219 5.08 9.22 -0.27
C TYR A 219 5.48 8.09 0.66
N GLY A 220 6.43 7.31 0.21
CA GLY A 220 7.11 6.33 1.04
C GLY A 220 8.06 6.96 2.03
N CYS A 221 7.92 6.65 3.33
CA CYS A 221 8.66 7.30 4.41
C CYS A 221 9.84 6.49 4.97
N VAL A 222 9.98 5.21 4.60
CA VAL A 222 11.09 4.35 5.08
C VAL A 222 11.79 3.70 3.89
N GLN A 223 13.09 3.95 3.74
CA GLN A 223 13.88 3.29 2.71
C GLN A 223 13.90 1.78 2.96
N SER A 224 13.54 1.00 1.96
CA SER A 224 13.46 -0.45 2.06
C SER A 224 14.23 -1.16 0.95
N ARG A 225 14.57 -2.43 1.22
CA ARG A 225 15.03 -3.40 0.24
C ARG A 225 13.90 -4.40 0.04
N GLN A 226 13.58 -4.68 -1.20
CA GLN A 226 12.52 -5.60 -1.56
C GLN A 226 13.06 -6.76 -2.39
N THR A 227 12.49 -7.93 -2.16
CA THR A 227 12.75 -9.11 -2.97
C THR A 227 11.43 -9.79 -3.26
N GLU A 228 11.10 -9.91 -4.55
CA GLU A 228 9.93 -10.63 -5.03
C GLU A 228 10.38 -11.75 -5.96
N THR A 229 9.75 -12.91 -5.83
CA THR A 229 10.03 -14.05 -6.71
C THR A 229 8.71 -14.61 -7.20
N PHE A 230 8.59 -14.72 -8.52
CA PHE A 230 7.43 -15.30 -9.19
C PHE A 230 7.85 -16.57 -9.90
N LYS A 231 7.04 -17.61 -9.78
CA LYS A 231 7.22 -18.81 -10.58
C LYS A 231 6.83 -18.51 -12.02
N LEU A 232 7.68 -18.88 -12.97
CA LEU A 232 7.33 -18.76 -14.38
C LEU A 232 6.24 -19.80 -14.71
N GLN A 233 5.17 -19.31 -15.37
CA GLN A 233 4.03 -20.14 -15.77
C GLN A 233 3.89 -20.11 -17.28
N GLU A 234 3.46 -21.22 -17.85
CA GLU A 234 3.18 -21.30 -19.28
C GLU A 234 2.06 -20.29 -19.65
N GLY A 235 2.32 -19.49 -20.67
CA GLY A 235 1.37 -18.46 -21.12
C GLY A 235 1.43 -17.14 -20.35
N GLU A 236 2.01 -17.09 -19.16
CA GLU A 236 2.21 -15.85 -18.43
C GLU A 236 3.47 -15.13 -18.89
N ARG A 237 3.32 -13.88 -19.28
CA ARG A 237 4.40 -13.04 -19.83
C ARG A 237 4.67 -11.78 -19.01
N ASP A 238 3.74 -11.40 -18.12
CA ASP A 238 3.76 -10.16 -17.38
C ASP A 238 4.03 -10.38 -15.90
N TYR A 239 5.09 -9.76 -15.39
CA TYR A 239 5.46 -9.83 -13.97
C TYR A 239 5.65 -8.41 -13.42
N SER A 240 4.95 -8.09 -12.34
CA SER A 240 4.93 -6.75 -11.78
C SER A 240 5.39 -6.73 -10.33
N VAL A 241 6.16 -5.69 -9.98
CA VAL A 241 6.52 -5.33 -8.61
C VAL A 241 6.15 -3.89 -8.32
N TYR A 242 5.93 -3.58 -7.05
CA TYR A 242 5.41 -2.30 -6.60
C TYR A 242 6.29 -1.71 -5.51
N THR A 243 6.30 -0.38 -5.42
CA THR A 243 6.96 0.35 -4.33
C THR A 243 6.29 1.70 -4.13
N PHE A 244 6.29 2.22 -2.91
CA PHE A 244 5.95 3.62 -2.70
C PHE A 244 7.12 4.49 -3.18
N PRO A 245 6.86 5.48 -4.04
CA PRO A 245 7.85 6.49 -4.42
C PRO A 245 8.29 7.28 -3.18
N ARG A 246 9.51 7.77 -3.19
CA ARG A 246 10.01 8.65 -2.13
C ARG A 246 10.06 10.08 -2.63
N GLU A 247 9.74 11.04 -1.76
CA GLU A 247 9.76 12.47 -2.06
C GLU A 247 11.12 12.94 -2.63
N GLU A 248 12.22 12.38 -2.11
CA GLU A 248 13.59 12.71 -2.56
C GLU A 248 13.90 12.29 -4.01
N ASN A 249 12.96 11.69 -4.71
CA ASN A 249 13.04 11.28 -6.13
C ASN A 249 14.34 10.57 -6.53
N LYS A 250 14.85 9.71 -5.63
CA LYS A 250 16.01 8.86 -5.90
C LYS A 250 15.57 7.67 -6.74
N GLY A 251 16.22 7.49 -7.90
CA GLY A 251 15.92 6.38 -8.80
C GLY A 251 15.95 5.01 -8.10
N LEU A 252 15.11 4.10 -8.57
CA LEU A 252 15.09 2.71 -8.14
C LEU A 252 16.32 1.99 -8.71
N LYS A 253 17.04 1.27 -7.86
CA LYS A 253 18.06 0.32 -8.29
C LYS A 253 17.46 -1.08 -8.28
N MET A 254 17.44 -1.75 -9.43
CA MET A 254 16.82 -3.06 -9.58
C MET A 254 17.79 -4.04 -10.22
N THR A 255 17.74 -5.29 -9.75
CA THR A 255 18.35 -6.46 -10.38
C THR A 255 17.26 -7.50 -10.59
N ILE A 256 17.20 -8.05 -11.79
CA ILE A 256 16.25 -9.09 -12.20
C ILE A 256 17.04 -10.34 -12.54
N ASN A 257 16.73 -11.45 -11.89
CA ASN A 257 17.36 -12.74 -12.14
C ASN A 257 16.33 -13.75 -12.64
N ILE A 258 16.67 -14.44 -13.71
CA ILE A 258 15.98 -15.68 -14.09
C ILE A 258 16.70 -16.82 -13.37
N LEU A 259 15.95 -17.63 -12.65
CA LEU A 259 16.48 -18.70 -11.80
C LEU A 259 16.00 -20.06 -12.31
N ASP A 260 16.87 -21.06 -12.16
CA ASP A 260 16.52 -22.48 -12.35
C ASP A 260 15.73 -23.05 -11.15
N ALA A 261 15.47 -24.36 -11.18
CA ALA A 261 14.75 -25.08 -10.14
C ALA A 261 15.51 -25.12 -8.79
N ASP A 262 16.85 -25.01 -8.83
CA ASP A 262 17.73 -24.96 -7.65
C ASP A 262 17.99 -23.53 -7.16
N ALA A 263 17.23 -22.55 -7.69
CA ALA A 263 17.35 -21.12 -7.40
C ALA A 263 18.73 -20.52 -7.77
N GLN A 264 19.43 -21.13 -8.73
CA GLN A 264 20.66 -20.58 -9.29
C GLN A 264 20.33 -19.60 -10.42
N SER A 265 21.10 -18.51 -10.53
CA SER A 265 20.87 -17.51 -11.58
C SER A 265 21.35 -18.02 -12.94
N ILE A 266 20.45 -18.15 -13.88
CA ILE A 266 20.72 -18.45 -15.29
C ILE A 266 21.06 -17.16 -16.04
N LYS A 267 20.33 -16.08 -15.73
CA LYS A 267 20.47 -14.78 -16.40
C LYS A 267 20.19 -13.64 -15.42
N GLU A 268 21.00 -12.58 -15.52
CA GLU A 268 20.84 -11.37 -14.71
C GLU A 268 20.70 -10.13 -15.60
N TYR A 269 19.79 -9.23 -15.21
CA TYR A 269 19.57 -7.92 -15.82
C TYR A 269 19.60 -6.84 -14.74
N SER A 270 20.22 -5.70 -15.03
CA SER A 270 20.30 -4.53 -14.14
C SER A 270 19.84 -3.27 -14.87
N PRO A 271 18.51 -3.10 -15.06
CA PRO A 271 17.99 -1.94 -15.76
C PRO A 271 18.24 -0.66 -14.96
N LYS A 272 18.49 0.46 -15.66
CA LYS A 272 18.49 1.80 -15.07
C LYS A 272 17.06 2.31 -15.06
N ILE A 273 16.48 2.48 -13.87
CA ILE A 273 15.09 2.93 -13.71
C ILE A 273 15.11 4.32 -13.10
N LEU A 274 14.52 5.28 -13.80
CA LEU A 274 14.19 6.60 -13.29
C LEU A 274 12.68 6.62 -12.99
N ILE A 275 12.31 6.69 -11.71
CA ILE A 275 10.92 6.89 -11.31
C ILE A 275 10.70 8.41 -11.32
N ARG A 276 9.87 8.89 -12.24
CA ARG A 276 9.25 10.21 -12.15
C ARG A 276 7.85 10.00 -11.62
N TYR A 277 7.54 10.65 -10.53
CA TYR A 277 6.23 10.64 -9.91
C TYR A 277 5.67 12.06 -9.98
N GLU A 278 4.54 12.20 -10.62
CA GLU A 278 3.71 13.39 -10.56
C GLU A 278 2.48 13.00 -9.73
N LEU A 279 2.37 13.57 -8.53
CA LEU A 279 1.12 13.56 -7.80
C LEU A 279 0.17 14.43 -8.62
N SER A 280 -0.93 13.87 -9.10
CA SER A 280 -2.03 14.70 -9.59
C SER A 280 -2.52 15.56 -8.42
N PRO A 281 -2.71 16.87 -8.65
CA PRO A 281 -3.19 17.80 -7.63
C PRO A 281 -4.55 17.41 -7.09
#